data_047ac5b56956750fc170ea2f4fb700ac
#
_entry.id   047ac5b56956750fc170ea2f4fb700ac
#
_cell.length_a   1.000
_cell.length_b   1.000
_cell.length_c   1.000
_cell.angle_alpha   90.00
_cell.angle_beta   90.00
_cell.angle_gamma   90.00
#
_symmetry.space_group_name_H-M   'P 1'
#
loop_
_entity.id
_entity.type
_entity.pdbx_description
1 polymer ?
#
loop_
_entity_poly.entity_id
_entity_poly.type
_entity_poly.pdbx_seq_one_letter_code
_entity_poly.pdbx_strand_id
1 'polypeptide(L)'
;SGRWKPVAEKLIDTYNLGSESKVLDIGCGKGYLLYEMKLLVPDLDIIGIDSSDYGIENAKDEIKPFIFKHKAEDKLPYKDKEFDLVISLGTFHNLRIPELKVALLEMDRVGKMGYLMLESYRNEEEFFNLQCWALTAESFFDKEEWVWLYNHFGYKGDYEFIYF
;
A
#
# COMPACT_ATOMS: atom_id res chain seq x y z
N SER A 1 -3.24 -13.92 -13.00
CA SER A 1 -4.54 -13.41 -12.55
C SER A 1 -5.06 -14.27 -11.41
N GLY A 2 -5.84 -13.70 -10.51
CA GLY A 2 -6.45 -14.43 -9.37
C GLY A 2 -5.63 -14.44 -8.06
N ARG A 3 -4.33 -14.17 -8.09
CA ARG A 3 -3.50 -14.11 -6.87
C ARG A 3 -3.97 -13.03 -5.89
N TRP A 4 -4.41 -11.89 -6.41
CA TRP A 4 -4.85 -10.74 -5.63
C TRP A 4 -6.34 -10.76 -5.26
N LYS A 5 -7.12 -11.66 -5.88
CA LYS A 5 -8.55 -11.77 -5.59
C LYS A 5 -8.88 -12.01 -4.12
N PRO A 6 -8.24 -12.97 -3.39
CA PRO A 6 -8.52 -13.17 -1.97
C PRO A 6 -8.18 -11.95 -1.11
N VAL A 7 -7.13 -11.19 -1.49
CA VAL A 7 -6.74 -9.96 -0.80
C VAL A 7 -7.79 -8.87 -1.03
N ALA A 8 -8.25 -8.71 -2.27
CA ALA A 8 -9.32 -7.77 -2.62
C ALA A 8 -10.62 -8.09 -1.88
N GLU A 9 -11.05 -9.35 -1.85
CA GLU A 9 -12.22 -9.82 -1.10
C GLU A 9 -12.09 -9.47 0.40
N LYS A 10 -10.95 -9.81 1.01
CA LYS A 10 -10.69 -9.51 2.44
C LYS A 10 -10.77 -8.01 2.73
N LEU A 11 -10.17 -7.16 1.90
CA LEU A 11 -10.19 -5.71 2.09
C LEU A 11 -11.60 -5.12 1.90
N ILE A 12 -12.32 -5.55 0.88
CA ILE A 12 -13.70 -5.12 0.63
C ILE A 12 -14.59 -5.47 1.82
N ASP A 13 -14.52 -6.71 2.30
CA ASP A 13 -15.33 -7.17 3.43
C ASP A 13 -14.94 -6.48 4.74
N THR A 14 -13.64 -6.39 5.04
CA THR A 14 -13.12 -5.82 6.30
C THR A 14 -13.50 -4.34 6.44
N TYR A 15 -13.40 -3.59 5.35
CA TYR A 15 -13.63 -2.14 5.35
C TYR A 15 -15.03 -1.76 4.81
N ASN A 16 -15.88 -2.76 4.54
CA ASN A 16 -17.26 -2.58 4.05
C ASN A 16 -17.30 -1.65 2.82
N LEU A 17 -16.44 -1.92 1.83
CA LEU A 17 -16.33 -1.11 0.63
C LEU A 17 -17.44 -1.44 -0.37
N GLY A 18 -18.09 -0.44 -0.90
CA GLY A 18 -19.17 -0.54 -1.87
C GLY A 18 -19.03 0.42 -3.04
N SER A 19 -20.10 0.55 -3.84
CA SER A 19 -20.13 1.39 -5.04
C SER A 19 -19.81 2.88 -4.80
N GLU A 20 -20.09 3.37 -3.61
CA GLU A 20 -19.85 4.78 -3.22
C GLU A 20 -18.50 4.98 -2.54
N SER A 21 -17.74 3.92 -2.33
CA SER A 21 -16.44 3.99 -1.64
C SER A 21 -15.34 4.44 -2.59
N LYS A 22 -14.33 5.11 -2.01
CA LYS A 22 -13.15 5.58 -2.71
C LYS A 22 -11.88 5.00 -2.08
N VAL A 23 -11.02 4.37 -2.89
CA VAL A 23 -9.81 3.68 -2.45
C VAL A 23 -8.58 4.26 -3.13
N LEU A 24 -7.52 4.49 -2.35
CA LEU A 24 -6.18 4.83 -2.83
C LEU A 24 -5.21 3.69 -2.54
N ASP A 25 -4.45 3.26 -3.54
CA ASP A 25 -3.34 2.30 -3.40
C ASP A 25 -2.00 3.01 -3.63
N ILE A 26 -1.18 3.10 -2.58
CA ILE A 26 0.13 3.74 -2.61
C ILE A 26 1.21 2.69 -2.89
N GLY A 27 1.90 2.84 -4.02
CA GLY A 27 2.83 1.84 -4.55
C GLY A 27 2.09 0.69 -5.23
N CYS A 28 1.09 1.02 -6.02
CA CYS A 28 0.19 0.05 -6.64
C CYS A 28 0.84 -0.83 -7.72
N GLY A 29 2.06 -0.51 -8.16
CA GLY A 29 2.75 -1.20 -9.24
C GLY A 29 1.90 -1.24 -10.52
N LYS A 30 1.60 -2.44 -10.99
CA LYS A 30 0.74 -2.66 -12.17
C LYS A 30 -0.77 -2.62 -11.88
N GLY A 31 -1.17 -2.25 -10.67
CA GLY A 31 -2.56 -2.10 -10.26
C GLY A 31 -3.37 -3.41 -10.21
N TYR A 32 -2.72 -4.56 -10.05
CA TYR A 32 -3.43 -5.84 -10.05
C TYR A 32 -4.45 -5.97 -8.92
N LEU A 33 -4.16 -5.44 -7.73
CA LEU A 33 -5.10 -5.44 -6.62
C LEU A 33 -6.32 -4.56 -6.93
N LEU A 34 -6.08 -3.35 -7.42
CA LEU A 34 -7.16 -2.43 -7.84
C LEU A 34 -8.03 -3.04 -8.96
N TYR A 35 -7.41 -3.79 -9.88
CA TYR A 35 -8.14 -4.51 -10.91
C TYR A 35 -9.10 -5.56 -10.32
N GLU A 36 -8.63 -6.38 -9.38
CA GLU A 36 -9.49 -7.37 -8.72
C GLU A 36 -10.60 -6.70 -7.88
N MET A 37 -10.30 -5.58 -7.21
CA MET A 37 -11.32 -4.80 -6.50
C MET A 37 -12.41 -4.26 -7.44
N LYS A 38 -12.02 -3.76 -8.63
CA LYS A 38 -12.96 -3.31 -9.66
C LYS A 38 -13.82 -4.43 -10.24
N LEU A 39 -13.26 -5.65 -10.35
CA LEU A 39 -14.05 -6.81 -10.78
C LEU A 39 -15.12 -7.22 -9.75
N LEU A 40 -14.81 -7.06 -8.47
CA LEU A 40 -15.72 -7.39 -7.37
C LEU A 40 -16.77 -6.29 -7.11
N VAL A 41 -16.36 -5.04 -7.23
CA VAL A 41 -17.22 -3.86 -7.05
C VAL A 41 -17.01 -2.93 -8.24
N PRO A 42 -17.76 -3.08 -9.34
CA PRO A 42 -17.51 -2.34 -10.60
C PRO A 42 -17.57 -0.82 -10.47
N ASP A 43 -18.39 -0.29 -9.58
CA ASP A 43 -18.57 1.15 -9.38
C ASP A 43 -17.65 1.74 -8.30
N LEU A 44 -16.80 0.92 -7.65
CA LEU A 44 -15.80 1.39 -6.68
C LEU A 44 -14.90 2.46 -7.32
N ASP A 45 -14.77 3.62 -6.71
CA ASP A 45 -13.81 4.65 -7.15
C ASP A 45 -12.40 4.27 -6.67
N ILE A 46 -11.48 4.07 -7.62
CA ILE A 46 -10.12 3.63 -7.34
C ILE A 46 -9.09 4.62 -7.89
N ILE A 47 -8.03 4.83 -7.14
CA ILE A 47 -6.83 5.52 -7.58
C ILE A 47 -5.62 4.70 -7.15
N GLY A 48 -4.67 4.52 -8.06
CA GLY A 48 -3.35 3.99 -7.77
C GLY A 48 -2.27 5.05 -7.98
N ILE A 49 -1.26 5.07 -7.13
CA ILE A 49 -0.04 5.85 -7.37
C ILE A 49 1.17 4.94 -7.28
N ASP A 50 2.14 5.19 -8.17
CA ASP A 50 3.43 4.49 -8.17
C ASP A 50 4.53 5.41 -8.71
N SER A 51 5.76 5.22 -8.27
CA SER A 51 6.92 5.97 -8.78
C SER A 51 7.54 5.35 -10.03
N SER A 52 7.21 4.09 -10.33
CA SER A 52 7.78 3.29 -11.41
C SER A 52 7.03 3.49 -12.73
N ASP A 53 7.70 4.08 -13.71
CA ASP A 53 7.16 4.15 -15.07
C ASP A 53 6.85 2.76 -15.64
N TYR A 54 7.70 1.78 -15.35
CA TYR A 54 7.48 0.39 -15.77
C TYR A 54 6.18 -0.20 -15.21
N GLY A 55 5.89 0.04 -13.92
CA GLY A 55 4.64 -0.40 -13.31
C GLY A 55 3.42 0.16 -14.03
N ILE A 56 3.41 1.48 -14.22
CA ILE A 56 2.32 2.22 -14.85
C ILE A 56 2.14 1.82 -16.33
N GLU A 57 3.21 1.77 -17.10
CA GLU A 57 3.17 1.42 -18.51
C GLU A 57 2.66 -0.01 -18.76
N ASN A 58 2.96 -0.94 -17.85
CA ASN A 58 2.57 -2.34 -17.91
C ASN A 58 1.32 -2.69 -17.08
N ALA A 59 0.58 -1.69 -16.63
CA ALA A 59 -0.74 -1.89 -16.04
C ALA A 59 -1.74 -2.38 -17.11
N LYS A 60 -2.78 -3.07 -16.69
CA LYS A 60 -3.87 -3.48 -17.59
C LYS A 60 -4.59 -2.24 -18.12
N ASP A 61 -5.04 -2.30 -19.39
CA ASP A 61 -5.68 -1.17 -20.05
C ASP A 61 -6.92 -0.66 -19.28
N GLU A 62 -7.66 -1.57 -18.63
CA GLU A 62 -8.86 -1.24 -17.85
C GLU A 62 -8.53 -0.44 -16.56
N ILE A 63 -7.31 -0.57 -16.03
CA ILE A 63 -6.87 0.05 -14.78
C ILE A 63 -5.94 1.24 -15.00
N LYS A 64 -5.22 1.23 -16.10
CA LYS A 64 -4.22 2.25 -16.44
C LYS A 64 -4.74 3.70 -16.32
N PRO A 65 -5.98 4.04 -16.70
CA PRO A 65 -6.51 5.40 -16.54
C PRO A 65 -6.62 5.88 -15.08
N PHE A 66 -6.56 4.96 -14.12
CA PHE A 66 -6.69 5.25 -12.68
C PHE A 66 -5.35 5.22 -11.95
N ILE A 67 -4.23 4.99 -12.66
CA ILE A 67 -2.90 4.92 -12.05
C ILE A 67 -2.09 6.15 -12.48
N PHE A 68 -1.53 6.83 -11.48
CA PHE A 68 -0.77 8.07 -11.68
C PHE A 68 0.65 7.96 -11.12
N LYS A 69 1.58 8.65 -11.75
CA LYS A 69 2.96 8.73 -11.26
C LYS A 69 3.04 9.67 -10.07
N HIS A 70 3.38 9.14 -8.91
CA HIS A 70 3.62 9.91 -7.69
C HIS A 70 4.49 9.11 -6.72
N LYS A 71 5.29 9.82 -5.92
CA LYS A 71 6.11 9.21 -4.88
C LYS A 71 5.34 9.12 -3.56
N ALA A 72 5.52 8.01 -2.85
CA ALA A 72 4.86 7.79 -1.56
C ALA A 72 5.32 8.78 -0.47
N GLU A 73 6.57 9.23 -0.55
CA GLU A 73 7.21 10.16 0.38
C GLU A 73 6.91 11.64 0.11
N ASP A 74 6.20 11.95 -0.97
CA ASP A 74 5.80 13.32 -1.27
C ASP A 74 4.38 13.60 -0.77
N LYS A 75 4.10 14.89 -0.50
CA LYS A 75 2.75 15.30 -0.13
C LYS A 75 1.75 14.92 -1.22
N LEU A 76 0.72 14.16 -0.84
CA LEU A 76 -0.30 13.69 -1.77
C LEU A 76 -1.25 14.83 -2.20
N PRO A 77 -1.61 14.90 -3.50
CA PRO A 77 -2.46 15.97 -4.05
C PRO A 77 -3.95 15.76 -3.76
N TYR A 78 -4.27 15.22 -2.59
CA TYR A 78 -5.64 14.89 -2.18
C TYR A 78 -6.00 15.63 -0.90
N LYS A 79 -7.31 15.80 -0.67
CA LYS A 79 -7.85 16.43 0.54
C LYS A 79 -7.77 15.49 1.75
N ASP A 80 -7.87 16.08 2.94
CA ASP A 80 -7.97 15.31 4.18
C ASP A 80 -9.23 14.43 4.14
N LYS A 81 -9.04 13.14 4.51
CA LYS A 81 -10.11 12.14 4.57
C LYS A 81 -10.89 11.96 3.26
N GLU A 82 -10.23 12.19 2.13
CA GLU A 82 -10.85 12.04 0.80
C GLU A 82 -11.18 10.58 0.46
N PHE A 83 -10.37 9.65 0.94
CA PHE A 83 -10.52 8.21 0.67
C PHE A 83 -11.16 7.48 1.85
N ASP A 84 -12.06 6.55 1.56
CA ASP A 84 -12.61 5.66 2.57
C ASP A 84 -11.55 4.69 3.08
N LEU A 85 -10.69 4.20 2.18
CA LEU A 85 -9.55 3.35 2.52
C LEU A 85 -8.31 3.79 1.73
N VAL A 86 -7.19 3.90 2.41
CA VAL A 86 -5.85 4.00 1.81
C VAL A 86 -5.07 2.74 2.13
N ILE A 87 -4.54 2.11 1.09
CA ILE A 87 -3.74 0.88 1.22
C ILE A 87 -2.33 1.09 0.72
N SER A 88 -1.38 0.32 1.27
CA SER A 88 -0.03 0.17 0.72
C SER A 88 0.49 -1.23 1.07
N LEU A 89 0.85 -2.00 0.05
CA LEU A 89 1.31 -3.38 0.19
C LEU A 89 2.71 -3.55 -0.40
N GLY A 90 3.68 -3.90 0.46
CA GLY A 90 5.04 -4.19 0.04
C GLY A 90 5.78 -3.02 -0.60
N THR A 91 5.53 -1.80 -0.16
CA THR A 91 6.10 -0.58 -0.75
C THR A 91 7.00 0.19 0.20
N PHE A 92 6.56 0.40 1.43
CA PHE A 92 7.22 1.32 2.35
C PHE A 92 8.58 0.85 2.87
N HIS A 93 8.93 -0.43 2.70
CA HIS A 93 10.31 -0.89 2.93
C HIS A 93 11.34 -0.24 1.98
N ASN A 94 10.90 0.33 0.86
CA ASN A 94 11.77 1.07 -0.06
C ASN A 94 12.06 2.51 0.41
N LEU A 95 11.44 2.97 1.49
CA LEU A 95 11.57 4.31 2.02
C LEU A 95 12.58 4.35 3.17
N ARG A 96 13.33 5.43 3.27
CA ARG A 96 14.18 5.74 4.43
C ARG A 96 13.31 6.28 5.57
N ILE A 97 13.80 6.23 6.80
CA ILE A 97 13.03 6.64 8.00
C ILE A 97 12.35 8.03 7.88
N PRO A 98 13.04 9.09 7.39
CA PRO A 98 12.38 10.39 7.22
C PRO A 98 11.24 10.37 6.20
N GLU A 99 11.40 9.59 5.13
CA GLU A 99 10.42 9.40 4.07
C GLU A 99 9.21 8.58 4.56
N LEU A 100 9.48 7.53 5.35
CA LEU A 100 8.44 6.73 6.03
C LEU A 100 7.51 7.60 6.88
N LYS A 101 8.09 8.55 7.63
CA LYS A 101 7.29 9.49 8.42
C LYS A 101 6.30 10.27 7.55
N VAL A 102 6.75 10.81 6.43
CA VAL A 102 5.87 11.57 5.52
C VAL A 102 4.79 10.67 4.94
N ALA A 103 5.18 9.50 4.42
CA ALA A 103 4.23 8.55 3.80
C ALA A 103 3.15 8.07 4.78
N LEU A 104 3.51 7.73 6.01
CA LEU A 104 2.57 7.31 7.05
C LEU A 104 1.60 8.44 7.45
N LEU A 105 2.12 9.67 7.62
CA LEU A 105 1.28 10.82 7.95
C LEU A 105 0.34 11.20 6.80
N GLU A 106 0.81 11.15 5.56
CA GLU A 106 -0.04 11.41 4.39
C GLU A 106 -1.11 10.33 4.20
N MET A 107 -0.77 9.07 4.44
CA MET A 107 -1.71 7.94 4.42
C MET A 107 -2.86 8.19 5.42
N ASP A 108 -2.54 8.58 6.66
CA ASP A 108 -3.54 8.92 7.68
C ASP A 108 -4.29 10.22 7.34
N ARG A 109 -3.63 11.20 6.73
CA ARG A 109 -4.27 12.46 6.38
C ARG A 109 -5.36 12.27 5.32
N VAL A 110 -5.04 11.59 4.22
CA VAL A 110 -5.96 11.47 3.08
C VAL A 110 -6.98 10.34 3.25
N GLY A 111 -6.72 9.34 4.13
CA GLY A 111 -7.59 8.20 4.38
C GLY A 111 -8.45 8.37 5.63
N LYS A 112 -9.71 7.94 5.55
CA LYS A 112 -10.54 7.71 6.75
C LYS A 112 -10.05 6.48 7.50
N MET A 113 -9.68 5.44 6.76
CA MET A 113 -9.05 4.21 7.23
C MET A 113 -7.78 3.94 6.44
N GLY A 114 -6.81 3.25 7.04
CA GLY A 114 -5.56 2.87 6.41
C GLY A 114 -5.26 1.39 6.64
N TYR A 115 -4.67 0.74 5.63
CA TYR A 115 -4.15 -0.62 5.75
C TYR A 115 -2.76 -0.72 5.13
N LEU A 116 -1.80 -1.14 5.93
CA LEU A 116 -0.40 -1.26 5.55
C LEU A 116 0.07 -2.71 5.71
N MET A 117 0.62 -3.30 4.65
CA MET A 117 1.26 -4.61 4.71
C MET A 117 2.71 -4.47 4.31
N LEU A 118 3.61 -4.96 5.16
CA LEU A 118 5.05 -4.95 4.94
C LEU A 118 5.67 -6.31 5.21
N GLU A 119 6.79 -6.52 4.57
CA GLU A 119 7.69 -7.62 4.83
C GLU A 119 8.50 -7.34 6.08
N SER A 120 8.67 -8.37 6.90
CA SER A 120 9.47 -8.32 8.13
C SER A 120 10.14 -9.67 8.37
N TYR A 121 10.87 -9.82 9.45
CA TYR A 121 11.58 -11.03 9.81
C TYR A 121 11.52 -11.28 11.32
N ARG A 122 11.67 -12.55 11.72
CA ARG A 122 11.65 -13.01 13.12
C ARG A 122 12.96 -13.67 13.54
N ASN A 123 13.82 -13.99 12.58
CA ASN A 123 15.10 -14.66 12.79
C ASN A 123 16.06 -14.36 11.64
N GLU A 124 17.31 -14.82 11.76
CA GLU A 124 18.38 -14.54 10.79
C GLU A 124 18.11 -15.14 9.40
N GLU A 125 17.46 -16.31 9.32
CA GLU A 125 17.11 -16.95 8.06
C GLU A 125 16.08 -16.12 7.29
N GLU A 126 15.01 -15.73 7.94
CA GLU A 126 13.98 -14.83 7.35
C GLU A 126 14.58 -13.48 6.96
N PHE A 127 15.51 -12.94 7.76
CA PHE A 127 16.20 -11.69 7.43
C PHE A 127 17.04 -11.83 6.17
N PHE A 128 17.79 -12.92 6.05
CA PHE A 128 18.57 -13.21 4.84
C PHE A 128 17.66 -13.36 3.61
N ASN A 129 16.57 -14.14 3.73
CA ASN A 129 15.61 -14.33 2.66
C ASN A 129 14.98 -12.99 2.21
N LEU A 130 14.60 -12.14 3.17
CA LEU A 130 14.05 -10.81 2.91
C LEU A 130 15.05 -9.93 2.14
N GLN A 131 16.33 -9.92 2.54
CA GLN A 131 17.37 -9.18 1.84
C GLN A 131 17.59 -9.67 0.40
N CYS A 132 17.50 -10.98 0.17
CA CYS A 132 17.59 -11.57 -1.17
C CYS A 132 16.39 -11.21 -2.05
N TRP A 133 15.21 -11.04 -1.47
CA TRP A 133 13.98 -10.74 -2.19
C TRP A 133 13.79 -9.24 -2.43
N ALA A 134 13.99 -8.41 -1.41
CA ALA A 134 13.72 -6.97 -1.45
C ALA A 134 14.95 -6.17 -1.90
N LEU A 135 15.32 -6.29 -3.16
CA LEU A 135 16.55 -5.70 -3.72
C LEU A 135 16.60 -4.17 -3.69
N THR A 136 15.46 -3.52 -3.57
CA THR A 136 15.35 -2.04 -3.52
C THR A 136 15.04 -1.49 -2.13
N ALA A 137 14.96 -2.36 -1.12
CA ALA A 137 14.62 -1.95 0.23
C ALA A 137 15.73 -1.09 0.86
N GLU A 138 15.31 0.00 1.49
CA GLU A 138 16.14 0.90 2.29
C GLU A 138 15.92 0.69 3.80
N SER A 139 14.82 0.02 4.16
CA SER A 139 14.41 -0.22 5.54
C SER A 139 14.11 -1.69 5.78
N PHE A 140 14.97 -2.34 6.56
CA PHE A 140 14.84 -3.72 7.01
C PHE A 140 14.66 -3.71 8.52
N PHE A 141 13.43 -3.77 8.98
CA PHE A 141 13.10 -3.75 10.41
C PHE A 141 12.35 -5.02 10.80
N ASP A 142 12.56 -5.48 12.02
CA ASP A 142 11.72 -6.50 12.60
C ASP A 142 10.35 -5.92 12.97
N LYS A 143 9.45 -6.80 13.43
CA LYS A 143 8.08 -6.39 13.79
C LYS A 143 8.06 -5.33 14.89
N GLU A 144 8.94 -5.44 15.89
CA GLU A 144 8.96 -4.53 17.05
C GLU A 144 9.43 -3.13 16.63
N GLU A 145 10.43 -3.07 15.77
CA GLU A 145 10.95 -1.83 15.19
C GLU A 145 9.91 -1.13 14.31
N TRP A 146 9.21 -1.89 13.44
CA TRP A 146 8.12 -1.34 12.64
C TRP A 146 6.99 -0.77 13.50
N VAL A 147 6.53 -1.52 14.51
CA VAL A 147 5.47 -1.08 15.42
C VAL A 147 5.90 0.14 16.23
N TRP A 148 7.17 0.18 16.65
CA TRP A 148 7.71 1.35 17.31
C TRP A 148 7.67 2.59 16.40
N LEU A 149 8.07 2.46 15.13
CA LEU A 149 8.01 3.55 14.14
C LEU A 149 6.57 4.03 13.92
N TYR A 150 5.61 3.11 13.76
CA TYR A 150 4.20 3.48 13.58
C TYR A 150 3.68 4.28 14.78
N ASN A 151 3.95 3.82 15.97
CA ASN A 151 3.57 4.52 17.20
C ASN A 151 4.27 5.89 17.33
N HIS A 152 5.56 5.94 17.05
CA HIS A 152 6.37 7.16 17.15
C HIS A 152 5.92 8.23 16.15
N PHE A 153 5.53 7.83 14.93
CA PHE A 153 5.02 8.75 13.90
C PHE A 153 3.52 8.98 14.01
N GLY A 154 2.82 8.27 14.90
CA GLY A 154 1.40 8.45 15.15
C GLY A 154 0.50 7.86 14.08
N TYR A 155 0.96 6.83 13.33
CA TYR A 155 0.13 6.09 12.39
C TYR A 155 -1.02 5.39 13.11
N LYS A 156 -2.24 5.51 12.59
CA LYS A 156 -3.48 5.04 13.24
C LYS A 156 -4.19 3.93 12.47
N GLY A 157 -3.71 3.61 11.27
CA GLY A 157 -4.30 2.58 10.44
C GLY A 157 -3.96 1.15 10.92
N ASP A 158 -4.58 0.19 10.27
CA ASP A 158 -4.29 -1.22 10.46
C ASP A 158 -2.98 -1.60 9.76
N TYR A 159 -2.33 -2.65 10.25
CA TYR A 159 -1.11 -3.17 9.62
C TYR A 159 -0.98 -4.69 9.77
N GLU A 160 -0.28 -5.28 8.82
CA GLU A 160 0.02 -6.71 8.79
C GLU A 160 1.47 -6.92 8.33
N PHE A 161 2.12 -7.98 8.82
CA PHE A 161 3.47 -8.35 8.39
C PHE A 161 3.43 -9.70 7.69
N ILE A 162 4.24 -9.82 6.63
CA ILE A 162 4.53 -11.10 5.99
C ILE A 162 5.99 -11.47 6.21
N TYR A 163 6.27 -12.77 6.23
CA TYR A 163 7.59 -13.33 6.49
C TYR A 163 7.94 -14.35 5.39
N PHE A 164 9.24 -14.53 5.10
CA PHE A 164 9.76 -15.41 4.07
C PHE A 164 10.50 -16.63 4.61
#